data_c06f0505e369b3b80afd3cae0da3ad66
#
_entry.id   c06f0505e369b3b80afd3cae0da3ad66
#
_cell.length_a   1.000
_cell.length_b   1.000
_cell.length_c   1.000
_cell.angle_alpha   90.00
_cell.angle_beta   90.00
_cell.angle_gamma   90.00
#
_symmetry.space_group_name_H-M   'P 1'
#
loop_
_entity.id
_entity.type
_entity.pdbx_description
1 polymer ?
#
loop_
_entity_poly.entity_id
_entity_poly.type
_entity_poly.pdbx_seq_one_letter_code
_entity_poly.pdbx_strand_id
1 'polypeptide(L)'
;IYELRQEIQQKICQKKWEEAKQCLLEYEKNKRAKEPLHQQFIEQEYAQIAWLRGKSVETVCEHLEKAIVQTMPEAEIQRKTGILSAEEYKLLLFRWEVCFGTDRERGEKELQELVEEIFQKNFERTERVKVIPYAALLIEKTARDGKADTYLKLITETALENLREEGKLLYMPEILEQYAQILEKENSNAEFIGLLRQERASLLELESDYKVSFKNYRLFDHVVRNFEIDAELIRRTRNAAKRTQEGLSEDICAQETLARIENGNQK
;
A
#
# COMPACT_ATOMS: atom_id res chain seq x y z
N ILE A 1 -7.68 18.21 -13.35
CA ILE A 1 -7.06 16.94 -13.72
C ILE A 1 -6.62 16.15 -12.46
N TYR A 2 -6.07 16.78 -11.44
CA TYR A 2 -5.65 16.09 -10.19
C TYR A 2 -6.84 15.60 -9.37
N GLU A 3 -7.92 16.40 -9.25
CA GLU A 3 -9.16 15.98 -8.59
C GLU A 3 -9.76 14.72 -9.24
N LEU A 4 -9.75 14.69 -10.57
CA LEU A 4 -10.26 13.53 -11.31
C LEU A 4 -9.37 12.27 -11.10
N ARG A 5 -8.05 12.44 -10.95
CA ARG A 5 -7.17 11.31 -10.52
C ARG A 5 -7.60 10.74 -9.17
N GLN A 6 -7.83 11.60 -8.19
CA GLN A 6 -8.26 11.18 -6.85
C GLN A 6 -9.62 10.47 -6.92
N GLU A 7 -10.54 11.00 -7.71
CA GLU A 7 -11.86 10.38 -7.88
C GLU A 7 -11.75 8.99 -8.51
N ILE A 8 -10.95 8.81 -9.57
CA ILE A 8 -10.69 7.51 -10.20
C ILE A 8 -10.19 6.51 -9.15
N GLN A 9 -9.17 6.90 -8.40
CA GLN A 9 -8.56 6.06 -7.38
C GLN A 9 -9.56 5.69 -6.28
N GLN A 10 -10.34 6.65 -5.81
CA GLN A 10 -11.39 6.41 -4.82
C GLN A 10 -12.44 5.41 -5.33
N LYS A 11 -12.89 5.55 -6.58
CA LYS A 11 -13.83 4.59 -7.20
C LYS A 11 -13.24 3.19 -7.28
N ILE A 12 -11.97 3.05 -7.63
CA ILE A 12 -11.27 1.77 -7.64
C ILE A 12 -11.24 1.14 -6.23
N CYS A 13 -10.89 1.91 -5.21
CA CYS A 13 -10.89 1.44 -3.83
C CYS A 13 -12.27 1.01 -3.33
N GLN A 14 -13.32 1.67 -3.79
CA GLN A 14 -14.72 1.33 -3.51
C GLN A 14 -15.24 0.18 -4.37
N LYS A 15 -14.41 -0.41 -5.25
CA LYS A 15 -14.79 -1.46 -6.22
C LYS A 15 -15.88 -1.04 -7.21
N LYS A 16 -15.99 0.27 -7.47
CA LYS A 16 -16.94 0.86 -8.43
C LYS A 16 -16.31 0.95 -9.83
N TRP A 17 -16.07 -0.22 -10.42
CA TRP A 17 -15.25 -0.36 -11.64
C TRP A 17 -15.77 0.43 -12.84
N GLU A 18 -17.08 0.43 -13.06
CA GLU A 18 -17.66 1.12 -14.21
C GLU A 18 -17.62 2.65 -14.02
N GLU A 19 -17.85 3.14 -12.80
CA GLU A 19 -17.70 4.56 -12.48
C GLU A 19 -16.22 4.99 -12.64
N ALA A 20 -15.27 4.19 -12.15
CA ALA A 20 -13.84 4.45 -12.33
C ALA A 20 -13.45 4.56 -13.81
N LYS A 21 -13.96 3.65 -14.65
CA LYS A 21 -13.73 3.70 -16.10
C LYS A 21 -14.31 4.95 -16.76
N GLN A 22 -15.50 5.38 -16.35
CA GLN A 22 -16.09 6.61 -16.86
C GLN A 22 -15.22 7.83 -16.53
N CYS A 23 -14.73 7.90 -15.28
CA CYS A 23 -13.79 8.94 -14.87
C CYS A 23 -12.47 8.88 -15.67
N LEU A 24 -11.95 7.68 -15.96
CA LEU A 24 -10.77 7.51 -16.84
C LEU A 24 -11.01 8.04 -18.25
N LEU A 25 -12.14 7.69 -18.87
CA LEU A 25 -12.51 8.20 -20.20
C LEU A 25 -12.68 9.72 -20.22
N GLU A 26 -13.13 10.32 -19.12
CA GLU A 26 -13.19 11.76 -18.96
C GLU A 26 -11.79 12.37 -18.81
N TYR A 27 -10.93 11.71 -18.02
CA TYR A 27 -9.54 12.10 -17.85
C TYR A 27 -8.78 12.14 -19.18
N GLU A 28 -8.96 11.14 -20.05
CA GLU A 28 -8.35 11.04 -21.37
C GLU A 28 -8.71 12.19 -22.31
N LYS A 29 -9.88 12.83 -22.12
CA LYS A 29 -10.29 14.00 -22.92
C LYS A 29 -9.51 15.27 -22.58
N ASN A 30 -8.80 15.30 -21.46
CA ASN A 30 -7.99 16.44 -21.06
C ASN A 30 -6.77 16.57 -21.98
N LYS A 31 -6.44 17.81 -22.40
CA LYS A 31 -5.28 18.05 -23.28
C LYS A 31 -3.97 17.52 -22.68
N ARG A 32 -3.79 17.62 -21.35
CA ARG A 32 -2.62 17.14 -20.65
C ARG A 32 -2.54 15.62 -20.51
N ALA A 33 -3.65 14.92 -20.73
CA ALA A 33 -3.65 13.46 -20.70
C ALA A 33 -2.72 12.82 -21.74
N LYS A 34 -2.27 13.57 -22.74
CA LYS A 34 -1.28 13.12 -23.75
C LYS A 34 0.16 13.17 -23.27
N GLU A 35 0.45 13.82 -22.15
CA GLU A 35 1.78 13.86 -21.56
C GLU A 35 2.17 12.45 -21.00
N PRO A 36 3.43 12.02 -21.11
CA PRO A 36 3.85 10.67 -20.72
C PRO A 36 3.42 10.25 -19.31
N LEU A 37 3.58 11.12 -18.30
CA LEU A 37 3.16 10.83 -16.92
C LEU A 37 1.65 10.60 -16.77
N HIS A 38 0.84 11.26 -17.58
CA HIS A 38 -0.61 11.07 -17.57
C HIS A 38 -1.01 9.80 -18.31
N GLN A 39 -0.33 9.48 -19.41
CA GLN A 39 -0.53 8.20 -20.12
C GLN A 39 -0.09 7.00 -19.26
N GLN A 40 1.04 7.09 -18.56
CA GLN A 40 1.45 6.09 -17.57
C GLN A 40 0.35 5.87 -16.54
N PHE A 41 -0.19 6.93 -15.95
CA PHE A 41 -1.28 6.83 -14.97
C PHE A 41 -2.51 6.14 -15.55
N ILE A 42 -2.96 6.53 -16.74
CA ILE A 42 -4.14 5.95 -17.39
C ILE A 42 -3.99 4.45 -17.58
N GLU A 43 -2.88 4.02 -18.16
CA GLU A 43 -2.61 2.61 -18.43
C GLU A 43 -2.42 1.81 -17.13
N GLN A 44 -1.79 2.40 -16.11
CA GLN A 44 -1.66 1.80 -14.79
C GLN A 44 -3.03 1.55 -14.13
N GLU A 45 -3.97 2.51 -14.21
CA GLU A 45 -5.30 2.35 -13.64
C GLU A 45 -6.14 1.31 -14.42
N TYR A 46 -6.00 1.24 -15.75
CA TYR A 46 -6.61 0.15 -16.53
C TYR A 46 -6.04 -1.22 -16.13
N ALA A 47 -4.73 -1.33 -15.95
CA ALA A 47 -4.10 -2.56 -15.44
C ALA A 47 -4.64 -2.93 -14.06
N GLN A 48 -4.73 -1.96 -13.14
CA GLN A 48 -5.25 -2.18 -11.80
C GLN A 48 -6.71 -2.66 -11.79
N ILE A 49 -7.56 -2.02 -12.58
CA ILE A 49 -8.97 -2.43 -12.73
C ILE A 49 -9.05 -3.83 -13.33
N ALA A 50 -8.25 -4.13 -14.36
CA ALA A 50 -8.23 -5.45 -15.00
C ALA A 50 -7.79 -6.53 -14.01
N TRP A 51 -6.72 -6.29 -13.23
CA TRP A 51 -6.21 -7.19 -12.20
C TRP A 51 -7.24 -7.48 -11.10
N LEU A 52 -7.84 -6.43 -10.53
CA LEU A 52 -8.84 -6.55 -9.46
C LEU A 52 -10.14 -7.21 -9.91
N ARG A 53 -10.45 -7.17 -11.22
CA ARG A 53 -11.58 -7.89 -11.83
C ARG A 53 -11.26 -9.33 -12.25
N GLY A 54 -10.04 -9.80 -12.01
CA GLY A 54 -9.61 -11.15 -12.39
C GLY A 54 -9.54 -11.36 -13.90
N LYS A 55 -9.17 -10.33 -14.67
CA LYS A 55 -8.89 -10.47 -16.11
C LYS A 55 -7.62 -11.28 -16.33
N SER A 56 -7.41 -11.76 -17.55
CA SER A 56 -6.24 -12.58 -17.88
C SER A 56 -4.94 -11.80 -17.66
N VAL A 57 -3.87 -12.53 -17.35
CA VAL A 57 -2.52 -11.98 -17.15
C VAL A 57 -2.08 -11.18 -18.38
N GLU A 58 -2.38 -11.69 -19.58
CA GLU A 58 -2.02 -11.03 -20.84
C GLU A 58 -2.66 -9.65 -20.94
N THR A 59 -3.96 -9.52 -20.60
CA THR A 59 -4.67 -8.23 -20.62
C THR A 59 -4.05 -7.23 -19.64
N VAL A 60 -3.67 -7.70 -18.44
CA VAL A 60 -3.05 -6.83 -17.44
C VAL A 60 -1.64 -6.41 -17.88
N CYS A 61 -0.85 -7.38 -18.38
CA CYS A 61 0.50 -7.11 -18.90
C CYS A 61 0.51 -6.12 -20.06
N GLU A 62 -0.47 -6.20 -20.99
CA GLU A 62 -0.57 -5.24 -22.09
C GLU A 62 -0.68 -3.78 -21.60
N HIS A 63 -1.48 -3.54 -20.57
CA HIS A 63 -1.61 -2.22 -19.97
C HIS A 63 -0.34 -1.82 -19.20
N LEU A 64 0.27 -2.75 -18.46
CA LEU A 64 1.49 -2.48 -17.71
C LEU A 64 2.68 -2.13 -18.64
N GLU A 65 2.86 -2.86 -19.74
CA GLU A 65 3.92 -2.55 -20.71
C GLU A 65 3.68 -1.18 -21.38
N LYS A 66 2.43 -0.84 -21.71
CA LYS A 66 2.09 0.50 -22.18
C LYS A 66 2.40 1.58 -21.16
N ALA A 67 2.10 1.34 -19.87
CA ALA A 67 2.42 2.29 -18.81
C ALA A 67 3.94 2.46 -18.62
N ILE A 68 4.69 1.36 -18.61
CA ILE A 68 6.14 1.36 -18.41
C ILE A 68 6.85 2.15 -19.51
N VAL A 69 6.52 1.91 -20.76
CA VAL A 69 7.19 2.54 -21.90
C VAL A 69 7.01 4.05 -21.96
N GLN A 70 5.98 4.61 -21.31
CA GLN A 70 5.73 6.05 -21.30
C GLN A 70 6.85 6.86 -20.61
N THR A 71 7.37 6.34 -19.52
CA THR A 71 8.41 7.04 -18.73
C THR A 71 9.70 6.23 -18.63
N MET A 72 9.65 4.96 -18.92
CA MET A 72 10.78 4.01 -18.86
C MET A 72 10.97 3.26 -20.19
N PRO A 73 11.21 3.95 -21.32
CA PRO A 73 11.37 3.29 -22.61
C PRO A 73 12.57 2.32 -22.65
N GLU A 74 13.56 2.55 -21.79
CA GLU A 74 14.74 1.71 -21.61
C GLU A 74 14.91 1.32 -20.13
N ALA A 75 13.88 0.67 -19.56
CA ALA A 75 13.77 0.42 -18.13
C ALA A 75 15.03 -0.24 -17.51
N GLU A 76 15.66 -1.20 -18.19
CA GLU A 76 16.87 -1.87 -17.69
C GLU A 76 18.07 -0.92 -17.56
N ILE A 77 18.22 0.01 -18.51
CA ILE A 77 19.30 1.01 -18.49
C ILE A 77 19.01 2.05 -17.43
N GLN A 78 17.75 2.52 -17.36
CA GLN A 78 17.32 3.53 -16.39
C GLN A 78 17.42 3.03 -14.96
N ARG A 79 17.13 1.74 -14.69
CA ARG A 79 17.38 1.10 -13.39
C ARG A 79 18.85 1.20 -12.99
N LYS A 80 19.77 0.79 -13.86
CA LYS A 80 21.21 0.81 -13.60
C LYS A 80 21.78 2.20 -13.39
N THR A 81 21.23 3.20 -14.05
CA THR A 81 21.65 4.60 -13.90
C THR A 81 21.05 5.31 -12.69
N GLY A 82 20.13 4.65 -11.99
CA GLY A 82 19.56 5.17 -10.77
C GLY A 82 18.56 6.33 -10.94
N ILE A 83 17.94 6.48 -12.10
CA ILE A 83 17.05 7.60 -12.44
C ILE A 83 15.60 7.36 -12.00
N LEU A 84 15.18 6.10 -11.73
CA LEU A 84 13.78 5.77 -11.45
C LEU A 84 13.26 6.35 -10.15
N SER A 85 12.02 6.84 -10.18
CA SER A 85 11.24 7.28 -9.03
C SER A 85 10.61 6.10 -8.28
N ALA A 86 10.09 6.35 -7.07
CA ALA A 86 9.36 5.34 -6.30
C ALA A 86 8.12 4.84 -7.05
N GLU A 87 7.42 5.71 -7.78
CA GLU A 87 6.24 5.31 -8.56
C GLU A 87 6.61 4.34 -9.70
N GLU A 88 7.74 4.56 -10.34
CA GLU A 88 8.24 3.67 -11.38
C GLU A 88 8.66 2.32 -10.83
N TYR A 89 9.32 2.28 -9.65
CA TYR A 89 9.56 1.00 -8.96
C TYR A 89 8.29 0.27 -8.56
N LYS A 90 7.25 0.99 -8.09
CA LYS A 90 5.93 0.37 -7.83
C LYS A 90 5.34 -0.29 -9.06
N LEU A 91 5.45 0.38 -10.21
CA LEU A 91 4.95 -0.16 -11.48
C LEU A 91 5.71 -1.42 -11.89
N LEU A 92 7.04 -1.46 -11.71
CA LEU A 92 7.86 -2.64 -11.98
C LEU A 92 7.54 -3.80 -11.00
N LEU A 93 7.32 -3.50 -9.72
CA LEU A 93 6.89 -4.49 -8.73
C LEU A 93 5.49 -5.04 -9.07
N PHE A 94 4.57 -4.20 -9.54
CA PHE A 94 3.25 -4.65 -9.97
C PHE A 94 3.32 -5.54 -11.22
N ARG A 95 4.13 -5.16 -12.19
CA ARG A 95 4.41 -6.03 -13.34
C ARG A 95 4.96 -7.39 -12.90
N TRP A 96 5.92 -7.38 -11.99
CA TRP A 96 6.47 -8.59 -11.42
C TRP A 96 5.37 -9.45 -10.75
N GLU A 97 4.52 -8.86 -9.91
CA GLU A 97 3.43 -9.57 -9.23
C GLU A 97 2.49 -10.28 -10.22
N VAL A 98 2.16 -9.61 -11.31
CA VAL A 98 1.27 -10.16 -12.36
C VAL A 98 1.93 -11.31 -13.11
N CYS A 99 3.20 -11.19 -13.43
CA CYS A 99 3.93 -12.14 -14.31
C CYS A 99 4.65 -13.26 -13.54
N PHE A 100 4.70 -13.23 -12.21
CA PHE A 100 5.49 -14.14 -11.37
C PHE A 100 5.21 -15.63 -11.61
N GLY A 101 4.04 -16.03 -12.04
CA GLY A 101 3.69 -17.43 -12.28
C GLY A 101 4.28 -18.05 -13.55
N THR A 102 4.90 -17.27 -14.45
CA THR A 102 5.32 -17.73 -15.78
C THR A 102 6.70 -18.38 -15.80
N ASP A 103 7.65 -17.86 -15.00
CA ASP A 103 9.01 -18.39 -14.82
C ASP A 103 9.49 -18.04 -13.39
N ARG A 104 9.34 -19.00 -12.48
CA ARG A 104 9.58 -18.76 -11.06
C ARG A 104 11.04 -18.41 -10.75
N GLU A 105 12.00 -19.13 -11.31
CA GLU A 105 13.43 -18.94 -11.01
C GLU A 105 13.93 -17.57 -11.48
N ARG A 106 13.56 -17.20 -12.69
CA ARG A 106 13.84 -15.86 -13.24
C ARG A 106 13.14 -14.79 -12.45
N GLY A 107 11.87 -15.01 -12.07
CA GLY A 107 11.08 -14.07 -11.28
C GLY A 107 11.68 -13.81 -9.90
N GLU A 108 12.12 -14.85 -9.17
CA GLU A 108 12.77 -14.71 -7.87
C GLU A 108 14.01 -13.81 -7.95
N LYS A 109 14.86 -14.03 -8.95
CA LYS A 109 16.06 -13.22 -9.17
C LYS A 109 15.73 -11.77 -9.53
N GLU A 110 14.78 -11.54 -10.43
CA GLU A 110 14.35 -10.19 -10.83
C GLU A 110 13.81 -9.40 -9.63
N LEU A 111 12.99 -10.03 -8.78
CA LEU A 111 12.46 -9.39 -7.58
C LEU A 111 13.58 -9.03 -6.60
N GLN A 112 14.51 -9.95 -6.37
CA GLN A 112 15.63 -9.69 -5.47
C GLN A 112 16.46 -8.49 -5.96
N GLU A 113 16.78 -8.42 -7.26
CA GLU A 113 17.47 -7.28 -7.86
C GLU A 113 16.70 -5.98 -7.69
N LEU A 114 15.37 -5.98 -7.94
CA LEU A 114 14.52 -4.79 -7.77
C LEU A 114 14.50 -4.31 -6.31
N VAL A 115 14.39 -5.22 -5.35
CA VAL A 115 14.33 -4.89 -3.93
C VAL A 115 15.69 -4.36 -3.45
N GLU A 116 16.82 -4.97 -3.86
CA GLU A 116 18.15 -4.47 -3.56
C GLU A 116 18.36 -3.04 -4.10
N GLU A 117 17.92 -2.77 -5.32
CA GLU A 117 17.96 -1.43 -5.91
C GLU A 117 17.12 -0.41 -5.10
N ILE A 118 15.91 -0.78 -4.67
CA ILE A 118 15.04 0.06 -3.85
C ILE A 118 15.73 0.43 -2.52
N PHE A 119 16.38 -0.54 -1.88
CA PHE A 119 17.11 -0.31 -0.62
C PHE A 119 18.38 0.52 -0.78
N GLN A 120 19.08 0.39 -1.89
CA GLN A 120 20.27 1.20 -2.20
C GLN A 120 19.91 2.66 -2.51
N LYS A 121 18.66 2.92 -2.91
CA LYS A 121 18.19 4.26 -3.18
C LYS A 121 17.93 5.04 -1.91
N ASN A 122 18.43 6.24 -1.86
CA ASN A 122 18.15 7.16 -0.75
C ASN A 122 16.84 7.92 -0.97
N PHE A 123 15.73 7.16 -1.07
CA PHE A 123 14.41 7.76 -1.12
C PHE A 123 14.11 8.55 0.16
N GLU A 124 13.40 9.66 0.02
CA GLU A 124 12.80 10.33 1.16
C GLU A 124 11.78 9.39 1.85
N ARG A 125 11.49 9.63 3.13
CA ARG A 125 10.59 8.77 3.92
C ARG A 125 9.24 8.58 3.26
N THR A 126 8.63 9.67 2.78
CA THR A 126 7.34 9.66 2.07
C THR A 126 7.35 8.82 0.78
N GLU A 127 8.50 8.64 0.16
CA GLU A 127 8.66 7.79 -1.01
C GLU A 127 8.92 6.33 -0.63
N ARG A 128 9.63 6.08 0.47
CA ARG A 128 9.90 4.71 0.97
C ARG A 128 8.63 3.94 1.28
N VAL A 129 7.64 4.58 1.92
CA VAL A 129 6.36 3.94 2.25
C VAL A 129 5.56 3.52 1.02
N LYS A 130 5.89 4.02 -0.16
CA LYS A 130 5.22 3.62 -1.41
C LYS A 130 5.74 2.29 -1.94
N VAL A 131 6.99 1.94 -1.68
CA VAL A 131 7.68 0.81 -2.34
C VAL A 131 8.08 -0.29 -1.36
N ILE A 132 8.63 0.05 -0.17
CA ILE A 132 9.19 -0.96 0.76
C ILE A 132 8.12 -1.92 1.30
N PRO A 133 6.93 -1.48 1.76
CA PRO A 133 5.89 -2.41 2.20
C PRO A 133 5.42 -3.35 1.09
N TYR A 134 5.28 -2.83 -0.13
CA TYR A 134 4.90 -3.67 -1.26
C TYR A 134 5.98 -4.69 -1.61
N ALA A 135 7.25 -4.27 -1.64
CA ALA A 135 8.37 -5.16 -1.86
C ALA A 135 8.46 -6.28 -0.81
N ALA A 136 8.25 -5.95 0.48
CA ALA A 136 8.23 -6.93 1.56
C ALA A 136 7.18 -8.03 1.37
N LEU A 137 5.96 -7.66 0.96
CA LEU A 137 4.90 -8.61 0.66
C LEU A 137 5.19 -9.49 -0.57
N LEU A 138 5.91 -8.96 -1.54
CA LEU A 138 6.29 -9.75 -2.73
C LEU A 138 7.43 -10.72 -2.41
N ILE A 139 8.42 -10.33 -1.60
CA ILE A 139 9.50 -11.22 -1.16
C ILE A 139 8.95 -12.42 -0.38
N GLU A 140 7.92 -12.22 0.45
CA GLU A 140 7.25 -13.33 1.14
C GLU A 140 6.78 -14.41 0.15
N LYS A 141 6.25 -14.02 -1.01
CA LYS A 141 5.78 -14.97 -2.04
C LYS A 141 6.89 -15.83 -2.63
N THR A 142 8.15 -15.40 -2.52
CA THR A 142 9.33 -16.15 -2.97
C THR A 142 9.98 -16.96 -1.86
N ALA A 143 9.65 -16.68 -0.60
CA ALA A 143 10.23 -17.38 0.55
C ALA A 143 9.90 -18.87 0.49
N ARG A 144 10.95 -19.72 0.64
CA ARG A 144 10.79 -21.18 0.67
C ARG A 144 10.46 -21.63 2.08
N ASP A 145 9.53 -22.57 2.21
CA ASP A 145 9.14 -23.15 3.50
C ASP A 145 10.36 -23.65 4.30
N GLY A 146 10.46 -23.20 5.55
CA GLY A 146 11.28 -23.82 6.58
C GLY A 146 12.53 -23.10 7.08
N LYS A 147 12.92 -21.96 6.54
CA LYS A 147 13.97 -21.11 7.14
C LYS A 147 13.41 -19.73 7.43
N ALA A 148 13.57 -19.27 8.68
CA ALA A 148 13.42 -17.85 8.97
C ALA A 148 14.44 -17.11 8.09
N ASP A 149 13.93 -16.43 7.06
CA ASP A 149 14.77 -15.65 6.18
C ASP A 149 15.06 -14.34 6.91
N THR A 150 16.28 -14.19 7.38
CA THR A 150 16.74 -12.95 8.05
C THR A 150 16.50 -11.72 7.17
N TYR A 151 16.58 -11.87 5.87
CA TYR A 151 16.31 -10.81 4.93
C TYR A 151 14.82 -10.44 4.90
N LEU A 152 13.92 -11.45 4.85
CA LEU A 152 12.47 -11.22 4.92
C LEU A 152 12.07 -10.52 6.21
N LYS A 153 12.67 -10.91 7.33
CA LYS A 153 12.44 -10.23 8.62
C LYS A 153 12.87 -8.77 8.56
N LEU A 154 14.09 -8.50 8.12
CA LEU A 154 14.62 -7.15 8.04
C LEU A 154 13.76 -6.23 7.16
N ILE A 155 13.35 -6.70 5.98
CA ILE A 155 12.52 -5.89 5.08
C ILE A 155 11.11 -5.66 5.66
N THR A 156 10.55 -6.65 6.36
CA THR A 156 9.24 -6.56 7.02
C THR A 156 9.26 -5.57 8.18
N GLU A 157 10.30 -5.63 9.03
CA GLU A 157 10.52 -4.68 10.12
C GLU A 157 10.67 -3.25 9.57
N THR A 158 11.50 -3.07 8.54
CA THR A 158 11.69 -1.77 7.87
C THR A 158 10.39 -1.25 7.28
N ALA A 159 9.57 -2.12 6.68
CA ALA A 159 8.27 -1.75 6.13
C ALA A 159 7.31 -1.26 7.23
N LEU A 160 7.21 -1.99 8.34
CA LEU A 160 6.35 -1.64 9.46
C LEU A 160 6.79 -0.32 10.12
N GLU A 161 8.10 -0.14 10.32
CA GLU A 161 8.66 1.09 10.87
C GLU A 161 8.33 2.30 9.99
N ASN A 162 8.59 2.20 8.68
CA ASN A 162 8.27 3.28 7.73
C ASN A 162 6.77 3.62 7.72
N LEU A 163 5.88 2.63 7.75
CA LEU A 163 4.44 2.87 7.80
C LEU A 163 4.01 3.60 9.06
N ARG A 164 4.56 3.21 10.23
CA ARG A 164 4.26 3.84 11.52
C ARG A 164 4.80 5.27 11.60
N GLU A 165 6.06 5.49 11.20
CA GLU A 165 6.68 6.81 11.21
C GLU A 165 5.93 7.82 10.33
N GLU A 166 5.42 7.39 9.17
CA GLU A 166 4.69 8.24 8.23
C GLU A 166 3.17 8.25 8.48
N GLY A 167 2.68 7.51 9.47
CA GLY A 167 1.26 7.40 9.77
C GLY A 167 0.44 6.83 8.60
N LYS A 168 0.98 5.86 7.87
CA LYS A 168 0.34 5.24 6.71
C LYS A 168 -0.24 3.88 7.07
N LEU A 169 -1.44 3.60 6.57
CA LEU A 169 -2.13 2.34 6.78
C LEU A 169 -2.05 1.39 5.57
N LEU A 170 -1.49 1.86 4.46
CA LEU A 170 -1.30 1.09 3.24
C LEU A 170 -0.50 -0.19 3.52
N TYR A 171 -1.05 -1.37 3.19
CA TYR A 171 -0.47 -2.69 3.48
C TYR A 171 -0.27 -3.04 4.95
N MET A 172 -0.61 -2.15 5.88
CA MET A 172 -0.28 -2.36 7.29
C MET A 172 -0.88 -3.65 7.86
N PRO A 173 -2.15 -4.02 7.56
CA PRO A 173 -2.69 -5.30 8.03
C PRO A 173 -1.91 -6.53 7.54
N GLU A 174 -1.46 -6.51 6.29
CA GLU A 174 -0.68 -7.59 5.68
C GLU A 174 0.74 -7.65 6.29
N ILE A 175 1.39 -6.51 6.44
CA ILE A 175 2.75 -6.42 7.04
C ILE A 175 2.74 -6.88 8.51
N LEU A 176 1.71 -6.51 9.29
CA LEU A 176 1.55 -6.97 10.67
C LEU A 176 1.39 -8.49 10.74
N GLU A 177 0.59 -9.10 9.86
CA GLU A 177 0.44 -10.55 9.80
C GLU A 177 1.73 -11.24 9.40
N GLN A 178 2.40 -10.75 8.35
CA GLN A 178 3.69 -11.29 7.91
C GLN A 178 4.72 -11.25 9.04
N TYR A 179 4.82 -10.15 9.77
CA TYR A 179 5.73 -10.03 10.90
C TYR A 179 5.39 -10.97 12.05
N ALA A 180 4.10 -11.10 12.38
CA ALA A 180 3.64 -12.05 13.40
C ALA A 180 4.01 -13.50 13.03
N GLN A 181 3.84 -13.89 11.76
CA GLN A 181 4.20 -15.24 11.29
C GLN A 181 5.72 -15.49 11.32
N ILE A 182 6.53 -14.48 11.00
CA ILE A 182 8.00 -14.58 11.10
C ILE A 182 8.40 -14.82 12.56
N LEU A 183 7.86 -14.04 13.50
CA LEU A 183 8.14 -14.15 14.91
C LEU A 183 7.66 -15.49 15.52
N GLU A 184 6.55 -16.04 15.04
CA GLU A 184 6.10 -17.37 15.44
C GLU A 184 7.07 -18.47 15.01
N LYS A 185 7.57 -18.43 13.78
CA LYS A 185 8.57 -19.38 13.27
C LYS A 185 9.88 -19.31 14.09
N GLU A 186 10.20 -18.15 14.63
CA GLU A 186 11.36 -17.95 15.50
C GLU A 186 11.10 -18.31 16.98
N ASN A 187 9.89 -18.75 17.34
CA ASN A 187 9.46 -18.96 18.73
C ASN A 187 9.68 -17.71 19.62
N SER A 188 9.41 -16.53 19.08
CA SER A 188 9.59 -15.27 19.76
C SER A 188 8.47 -14.98 20.79
N ASN A 189 8.47 -13.79 21.39
CA ASN A 189 7.54 -13.39 22.45
C ASN A 189 6.06 -13.49 22.00
N ALA A 190 5.32 -14.44 22.59
CA ALA A 190 3.90 -14.69 22.27
C ALA A 190 2.99 -13.49 22.60
N GLU A 191 3.32 -12.70 23.64
CA GLU A 191 2.55 -11.50 24.00
C GLU A 191 2.68 -10.42 22.89
N PHE A 192 3.89 -10.20 22.41
CA PHE A 192 4.11 -9.24 21.30
C PHE A 192 3.44 -9.67 20.01
N ILE A 193 3.49 -10.97 19.67
CA ILE A 193 2.74 -11.53 18.53
C ILE A 193 1.24 -11.28 18.68
N GLY A 194 0.71 -11.45 19.91
CA GLY A 194 -0.67 -11.15 20.23
C GLY A 194 -1.04 -9.68 19.98
N LEU A 195 -0.16 -8.74 20.36
CA LEU A 195 -0.36 -7.31 20.12
C LEU A 195 -0.39 -6.96 18.61
N LEU A 196 0.52 -7.52 17.82
CA LEU A 196 0.52 -7.32 16.36
C LEU A 196 -0.78 -7.79 15.71
N ARG A 197 -1.30 -8.93 16.13
CA ARG A 197 -2.58 -9.46 15.65
C ARG A 197 -3.78 -8.65 16.11
N GLN A 198 -3.75 -8.11 17.32
CA GLN A 198 -4.79 -7.20 17.81
C GLN A 198 -4.79 -5.89 17.02
N GLU A 199 -3.62 -5.30 16.76
CA GLU A 199 -3.48 -4.11 15.90
C GLU A 199 -4.06 -4.38 14.50
N ARG A 200 -3.68 -5.51 13.90
CA ARG A 200 -4.22 -5.95 12.61
C ARG A 200 -5.74 -6.09 12.62
N ALA A 201 -6.30 -6.72 13.64
CA ALA A 201 -7.75 -6.92 13.76
C ALA A 201 -8.49 -5.57 13.82
N SER A 202 -7.97 -4.59 14.56
CA SER A 202 -8.52 -3.24 14.63
C SER A 202 -8.49 -2.54 13.27
N LEU A 203 -7.42 -2.69 12.49
CA LEU A 203 -7.32 -2.13 11.14
C LEU A 203 -8.33 -2.77 10.17
N LEU A 204 -8.54 -4.08 10.25
CA LEU A 204 -9.54 -4.77 9.44
C LEU A 204 -10.98 -4.37 9.80
N GLU A 205 -11.24 -4.06 11.07
CA GLU A 205 -12.51 -3.50 11.49
C GLU A 205 -12.73 -2.11 10.87
N LEU A 206 -11.70 -1.25 10.85
CA LEU A 206 -11.73 0.03 10.16
C LEU A 206 -12.03 -0.12 8.66
N GLU A 207 -11.37 -1.06 7.97
CA GLU A 207 -11.66 -1.35 6.56
C GLU A 207 -13.15 -1.69 6.35
N SER A 208 -13.71 -2.51 7.24
CA SER A 208 -15.11 -2.92 7.18
C SER A 208 -16.05 -1.75 7.41
N ASP A 209 -15.78 -0.94 8.44
CA ASP A 209 -16.63 0.20 8.82
C ASP A 209 -16.68 1.27 7.72
N TYR A 210 -15.54 1.58 7.11
CA TYR A 210 -15.45 2.57 6.04
C TYR A 210 -15.70 2.01 4.65
N LYS A 211 -15.91 0.69 4.52
CA LYS A 211 -16.12 -0.03 3.24
C LYS A 211 -14.99 0.24 2.23
N VAL A 212 -13.78 0.34 2.73
CA VAL A 212 -12.56 0.51 1.95
C VAL A 212 -11.64 -0.69 2.15
N SER A 213 -10.63 -0.83 1.31
CA SER A 213 -9.59 -1.84 1.49
C SER A 213 -8.23 -1.18 1.39
N PHE A 214 -7.45 -1.21 2.46
CA PHE A 214 -6.09 -0.69 2.45
C PHE A 214 -5.19 -1.41 1.44
N LYS A 215 -5.49 -2.65 1.13
CA LYS A 215 -4.81 -3.40 0.08
C LYS A 215 -5.02 -2.81 -1.32
N ASN A 216 -6.17 -2.23 -1.59
CA ASN A 216 -6.45 -1.62 -2.88
C ASN A 216 -5.77 -0.24 -3.04
N TYR A 217 -5.33 0.37 -1.94
CA TYR A 217 -4.58 1.64 -1.96
C TYR A 217 -3.10 1.51 -2.33
N ARG A 218 -2.60 0.29 -2.56
CA ARG A 218 -1.17 0.03 -2.79
C ARG A 218 -0.52 0.83 -3.93
N LEU A 219 -1.32 1.29 -4.89
CA LEU A 219 -0.85 2.14 -5.98
C LEU A 219 -1.20 3.62 -5.79
N PHE A 220 -1.88 3.98 -4.67
CA PHE A 220 -2.48 5.29 -4.46
C PHE A 220 -1.91 5.98 -3.22
N ASP A 221 -1.10 6.99 -3.44
CA ASP A 221 -0.43 7.70 -2.36
C ASP A 221 -1.33 8.74 -1.66
N HIS A 222 -2.26 9.32 -2.41
CA HIS A 222 -2.99 10.50 -1.92
C HIS A 222 -4.16 10.18 -0.98
N VAL A 223 -4.73 9.01 -1.07
CA VAL A 223 -5.96 8.67 -0.32
C VAL A 223 -5.66 8.34 1.14
N VAL A 224 -4.44 7.88 1.43
CA VAL A 224 -4.04 7.47 2.80
C VAL A 224 -3.50 8.63 3.63
N ARG A 225 -3.14 9.76 3.02
CA ARG A 225 -2.61 10.93 3.74
C ARG A 225 -3.60 11.59 4.68
N ASN A 226 -4.89 11.43 4.42
CA ASN A 226 -5.98 12.07 5.16
C ASN A 226 -6.96 11.05 5.73
N PHE A 227 -6.45 9.93 6.27
CA PHE A 227 -7.30 9.07 7.07
C PHE A 227 -7.52 9.77 8.41
N GLU A 228 -8.51 10.64 8.47
CA GLU A 228 -8.99 11.20 9.74
C GLU A 228 -9.75 10.08 10.45
N ILE A 229 -9.25 9.67 11.61
CA ILE A 229 -10.05 8.84 12.51
C ILE A 229 -11.23 9.70 12.94
N ASP A 230 -12.42 9.32 12.46
CA ASP A 230 -13.64 10.04 12.74
C ASP A 230 -13.84 10.16 14.27
N ALA A 231 -14.12 11.36 14.74
CA ALA A 231 -14.47 11.64 16.12
C ALA A 231 -15.57 10.69 16.65
N GLU A 232 -16.52 10.34 15.81
CA GLU A 232 -17.59 9.39 16.10
C GLU A 232 -17.06 7.97 16.31
N LEU A 233 -16.07 7.53 15.53
CA LEU A 233 -15.46 6.21 15.70
C LEU A 233 -14.76 6.08 17.05
N ILE A 234 -13.96 7.09 17.44
CA ILE A 234 -13.29 7.10 18.75
C ILE A 234 -14.35 7.02 19.86
N ARG A 235 -15.38 7.85 19.79
CA ARG A 235 -16.47 7.89 20.78
C ARG A 235 -17.21 6.56 20.84
N ARG A 236 -17.55 5.97 19.69
CA ARG A 236 -18.28 4.70 19.60
C ARG A 236 -17.45 3.55 20.15
N THR A 237 -16.16 3.47 19.79
CA THR A 237 -15.24 2.43 20.26
C THR A 237 -15.01 2.53 21.77
N ARG A 238 -14.79 3.74 22.28
CA ARG A 238 -14.69 3.99 23.72
C ARG A 238 -15.95 3.54 24.48
N ASN A 239 -17.13 3.90 23.98
CA ASN A 239 -18.40 3.52 24.59
C ASN A 239 -18.63 2.00 24.54
N ALA A 240 -18.30 1.35 23.43
CA ALA A 240 -18.37 -0.11 23.30
C ALA A 240 -17.45 -0.82 24.31
N ALA A 241 -16.25 -0.26 24.52
CA ALA A 241 -15.30 -0.72 25.54
C ALA A 241 -15.69 -0.33 26.98
N LYS A 242 -16.84 0.36 27.17
CA LYS A 242 -17.32 0.88 28.46
C LYS A 242 -16.28 1.72 29.21
N ARG A 243 -15.42 2.43 28.51
CA ARG A 243 -14.43 3.34 29.09
C ARG A 243 -14.96 4.78 29.18
N THR A 244 -14.59 5.48 30.24
CA THR A 244 -14.80 6.93 30.37
C THR A 244 -13.78 7.68 29.49
N GLN A 245 -14.02 8.96 29.19
CA GLN A 245 -13.04 9.80 28.51
C GLN A 245 -11.76 9.91 29.34
N GLU A 246 -11.89 10.08 30.66
CA GLU A 246 -10.76 10.09 31.59
C GLU A 246 -9.94 8.80 31.50
N GLY A 247 -10.60 7.63 31.59
CA GLY A 247 -9.92 6.32 31.55
C GLY A 247 -9.39 5.93 30.17
N LEU A 248 -9.80 6.58 29.08
CA LEU A 248 -9.18 6.41 27.77
C LEU A 248 -8.02 7.39 27.55
N SER A 249 -8.06 8.58 28.14
CA SER A 249 -7.01 9.59 28.01
C SER A 249 -5.84 9.39 28.97
N GLU A 250 -6.01 8.55 30.00
CA GLU A 250 -4.96 8.24 30.99
C GLU A 250 -3.68 7.78 30.28
N ASP A 251 -2.56 8.41 30.61
CA ASP A 251 -1.24 8.17 30.02
C ASP A 251 -1.07 8.51 28.52
N ILE A 252 -2.10 9.03 27.85
CA ILE A 252 -2.09 9.35 26.41
C ILE A 252 -2.17 10.87 26.19
N CYS A 253 -3.18 11.53 26.75
CA CYS A 253 -3.42 12.96 26.57
C CYS A 253 -4.31 13.53 27.68
N ALA A 254 -4.49 14.87 27.73
CA ALA A 254 -5.46 15.46 28.62
C ALA A 254 -6.91 15.10 28.23
N GLN A 255 -7.79 14.89 29.19
CA GLN A 255 -9.20 14.56 28.96
C GLN A 255 -9.89 15.56 28.03
N GLU A 256 -9.58 16.87 28.19
CA GLU A 256 -10.13 17.93 27.34
C GLU A 256 -9.68 17.80 25.88
N THR A 257 -8.50 17.23 25.64
CA THR A 257 -8.01 16.94 24.30
C THR A 257 -8.84 15.83 23.64
N LEU A 258 -9.08 14.74 24.36
CA LEU A 258 -9.95 13.66 23.89
C LEU A 258 -11.40 14.15 23.67
N ALA A 259 -11.94 14.96 24.57
CA ALA A 259 -13.26 15.55 24.41
C ALA A 259 -13.36 16.44 23.16
N ARG A 260 -12.30 17.22 22.84
CA ARG A 260 -12.25 18.01 21.60
C ARG A 260 -12.18 17.14 20.35
N ILE A 261 -11.42 16.06 20.39
CA ILE A 261 -11.34 15.08 19.28
C ILE A 261 -12.72 14.47 19.04
N GLU A 262 -13.36 13.91 20.09
CA GLU A 262 -14.68 13.27 20.00
C GLU A 262 -15.80 14.21 19.55
N ASN A 263 -15.64 15.52 19.71
CA ASN A 263 -16.58 16.55 19.26
C ASN A 263 -16.22 17.15 17.88
N GLY A 264 -15.20 16.64 17.19
CA GLY A 264 -14.78 17.13 15.89
C GLY A 264 -14.20 18.56 15.91
N ASN A 265 -13.78 19.06 17.07
CA ASN A 265 -13.30 20.43 17.27
C ASN A 265 -11.76 20.57 17.18
N GLN A 266 -11.07 19.60 16.63
CA GLN A 266 -9.65 19.74 16.28
C GLN A 266 -9.51 20.24 14.84
N LYS A 267 -8.88 21.40 14.70
CA LYS A 267 -8.32 21.87 13.45
C LYS A 267 -6.89 21.37 13.32
#